data_db0d702123ef121fd11e4ab9a822c20b
#
_entry.id   db0d702123ef121fd11e4ab9a822c20b
#
_cell.length_a   1.000
_cell.length_b   1.000
_cell.length_c   1.000
_cell.angle_alpha   90.00
_cell.angle_beta   90.00
_cell.angle_gamma   90.00
#
_symmetry.space_group_name_H-M   'P 1'
#
loop_
_entity.id
_entity.type
_entity.pdbx_description
1 polymer ?
#
loop_
_entity_poly.entity_id
_entity_poly.type
_entity_poly.pdbx_seq_one_letter_code
_entity_poly.pdbx_strand_id
1 'polypeptide(L)'
;MNIKFTKGNTYGLIGANGAGKSTFLKILAGDIEPTTGNISLGPDERLSVLRQNHFDYEEERVIDVVIMGNEHLYNIMKEKDAIYMKPDFSDEDGVRAAELEGEFAELGGWEAESEASQLLQNLNIPENLHYQNMSELSNGDKVKVLLAKALFGKPDVLLLDEPTNGLDIQSISWLEDFLIDFENTVIVVSHDRHFLNKVCTHMADLDFGKIKLYVGNYDFWKESSELAAKLLADRNAKAEEKIKQLQEFVARFSANASKSKQATSRKKMLDKIELEESVPS
;
A
#
# COMPACT_ATOMS: atom_id res chain seq x y z
N MET A 1 -4.16 2.92 -16.16
CA MET A 1 -4.35 2.11 -14.94
C MET A 1 -5.47 2.74 -14.12
N ASN A 2 -6.57 2.03 -13.93
CA ASN A 2 -7.70 2.51 -13.13
C ASN A 2 -7.96 1.51 -12.00
N ILE A 3 -7.86 1.98 -10.76
CA ILE A 3 -8.06 1.15 -9.59
C ILE A 3 -8.73 1.98 -8.49
N LYS A 4 -9.62 1.34 -7.74
CA LYS A 4 -10.24 1.91 -6.55
C LYS A 4 -9.92 1.06 -5.33
N PHE A 5 -9.32 1.70 -4.33
CA PHE A 5 -9.09 1.08 -3.02
C PHE A 5 -10.24 1.43 -2.09
N THR A 6 -10.85 0.41 -1.51
CA THR A 6 -12.09 0.56 -0.73
C THR A 6 -11.80 0.47 0.77
N LYS A 7 -12.46 1.29 1.56
CA LYS A 7 -12.39 1.30 3.02
C LYS A 7 -12.66 -0.09 3.60
N GLY A 8 -11.90 -0.44 4.63
CA GLY A 8 -12.03 -1.70 5.35
C GLY A 8 -11.16 -2.84 4.81
N ASN A 9 -10.39 -2.58 3.75
CA ASN A 9 -9.55 -3.58 3.12
C ASN A 9 -8.06 -3.25 3.28
N THR A 10 -7.25 -4.30 3.36
CA THR A 10 -5.79 -4.22 3.33
C THR A 10 -5.29 -4.83 2.03
N TYR A 11 -4.65 -3.99 1.21
CA TYR A 11 -4.14 -4.36 -0.10
C TYR A 11 -2.64 -4.60 -0.03
N GLY A 12 -2.20 -5.82 -0.33
CA GLY A 12 -0.78 -6.11 -0.53
C GLY A 12 -0.38 -5.81 -1.97
N LEU A 13 0.49 -4.83 -2.16
CA LEU A 13 1.00 -4.49 -3.48
C LEU A 13 2.17 -5.39 -3.82
N ILE A 14 2.02 -6.17 -4.88
CA ILE A 14 3.02 -7.12 -5.36
C ILE A 14 3.35 -6.85 -6.82
N GLY A 15 4.44 -7.42 -7.27
CA GLY A 15 4.93 -7.31 -8.64
C GLY A 15 6.40 -7.68 -8.72
N ALA A 16 6.89 -7.96 -9.91
CA ALA A 16 8.29 -8.24 -10.14
C ALA A 16 9.17 -7.04 -9.81
N ASN A 17 10.44 -7.27 -9.49
CA ASN A 17 11.42 -6.20 -9.33
C ASN A 17 11.48 -5.38 -10.64
N GLY A 18 11.39 -4.06 -10.50
CA GLY A 18 11.34 -3.17 -11.65
C GLY A 18 9.95 -2.95 -12.25
N ALA A 19 8.89 -3.56 -11.71
CA ALA A 19 7.51 -3.33 -12.14
C ALA A 19 6.94 -1.96 -11.73
N GLY A 20 7.65 -1.23 -10.87
CA GLY A 20 7.27 0.12 -10.47
C GLY A 20 6.50 0.21 -9.16
N LYS A 21 6.61 -0.77 -8.25
CA LYS A 21 5.94 -0.75 -6.94
C LYS A 21 6.29 0.49 -6.11
N SER A 22 7.57 0.79 -5.97
CA SER A 22 8.02 1.97 -5.23
C SER A 22 7.56 3.27 -5.87
N THR A 23 7.60 3.36 -7.20
CA THR A 23 7.11 4.51 -7.97
C THR A 23 5.60 4.68 -7.77
N PHE A 24 4.84 3.61 -7.82
CA PHE A 24 3.40 3.61 -7.60
C PHE A 24 3.05 4.13 -6.19
N LEU A 25 3.75 3.64 -5.15
CA LEU A 25 3.57 4.14 -3.79
C LEU A 25 3.92 5.62 -3.66
N LYS A 26 4.99 6.08 -4.28
CA LYS A 26 5.37 7.50 -4.28
C LYS A 26 4.33 8.39 -4.95
N ILE A 27 3.72 7.90 -6.02
CA ILE A 27 2.62 8.60 -6.70
C ILE A 27 1.40 8.67 -5.77
N LEU A 28 1.03 7.57 -5.13
CA LEU A 28 -0.07 7.55 -4.15
C LEU A 28 0.20 8.45 -2.95
N ALA A 29 1.45 8.52 -2.51
CA ALA A 29 1.88 9.38 -1.40
C ALA A 29 1.91 10.88 -1.76
N GLY A 30 1.84 11.23 -3.04
CA GLY A 30 1.97 12.59 -3.52
C GLY A 30 3.42 13.07 -3.70
N ASP A 31 4.40 12.18 -3.59
CA ASP A 31 5.84 12.52 -3.72
C ASP A 31 6.26 12.68 -5.19
N ILE A 32 5.57 12.02 -6.10
CA ILE A 32 5.79 12.09 -7.55
C ILE A 32 4.44 12.35 -8.22
N GLU A 33 4.42 13.28 -9.17
CA GLU A 33 3.24 13.51 -10.00
C GLU A 33 3.13 12.44 -11.08
N PRO A 34 1.90 11.89 -11.34
CA PRO A 34 1.72 10.97 -12.44
C PRO A 34 1.90 11.67 -13.78
N THR A 35 2.50 10.98 -14.75
CA THR A 35 2.66 11.49 -16.12
C THR A 35 1.30 11.71 -16.79
N THR A 36 0.36 10.81 -16.55
CA THR A 36 -1.03 10.90 -17.00
C THR A 36 -1.96 10.39 -15.89
N GLY A 37 -3.18 10.90 -15.89
CA GLY A 37 -4.18 10.51 -14.90
C GLY A 37 -4.10 11.32 -13.61
N ASN A 38 -4.94 10.95 -12.66
CA ASN A 38 -5.05 11.62 -11.38
C ASN A 38 -5.30 10.62 -10.26
N ILE A 39 -5.03 11.07 -9.04
CA ILE A 39 -5.32 10.36 -7.80
C ILE A 39 -6.34 11.19 -7.03
N SER A 40 -7.37 10.54 -6.54
CA SER A 40 -8.44 11.20 -5.80
C SER A 40 -8.61 10.56 -4.43
N LEU A 41 -8.59 11.40 -3.40
CA LEU A 41 -9.01 11.08 -2.04
C LEU A 41 -10.35 11.75 -1.76
N GLY A 42 -11.15 11.21 -0.86
CA GLY A 42 -12.32 11.90 -0.35
C GLY A 42 -11.95 13.24 0.28
N PRO A 43 -12.87 14.24 0.29
CA PRO A 43 -12.53 15.62 0.67
C PRO A 43 -11.99 15.77 2.09
N ASP A 44 -12.37 14.91 3.03
CA ASP A 44 -11.94 14.96 4.42
C ASP A 44 -11.06 13.75 4.80
N GLU A 45 -10.59 13.00 3.83
CA GLU A 45 -9.75 11.83 4.07
C GLU A 45 -8.29 12.20 4.28
N ARG A 46 -7.70 11.62 5.31
CA ARG A 46 -6.28 11.81 5.64
C ARG A 46 -5.46 10.62 5.20
N LEU A 47 -4.45 10.90 4.40
CA LEU A 47 -3.45 9.94 3.97
C LEU A 47 -2.27 9.97 4.94
N SER A 48 -1.85 8.81 5.43
CA SER A 48 -0.63 8.65 6.22
C SER A 48 0.34 7.72 5.50
N VAL A 49 1.62 8.07 5.51
CA VAL A 49 2.68 7.35 4.82
C VAL A 49 3.79 7.01 5.79
N LEU A 50 4.19 5.74 5.84
CA LEU A 50 5.41 5.37 6.55
C LEU A 50 6.63 5.86 5.75
N ARG A 51 7.35 6.82 6.32
CA ARG A 51 8.56 7.39 5.74
C ARG A 51 9.78 6.99 6.56
N GLN A 52 10.89 6.74 5.88
CA GLN A 52 12.12 6.28 6.51
C GLN A 52 13.14 7.42 6.68
N ASN A 53 12.68 8.55 7.17
CA ASN A 53 13.46 9.79 7.33
C ASN A 53 13.76 10.09 8.81
N HIS A 54 14.16 9.09 9.59
CA HIS A 54 14.32 9.20 11.04
C HIS A 54 15.36 10.24 11.49
N PHE A 55 16.29 10.63 10.64
CA PHE A 55 17.26 11.68 10.97
C PHE A 55 16.69 13.10 10.89
N ASP A 56 15.50 13.29 10.30
CA ASP A 56 14.88 14.61 10.17
C ASP A 56 14.32 15.15 11.49
N TYR A 57 14.20 14.30 12.52
CA TYR A 57 13.54 14.63 13.79
C TYR A 57 14.45 14.55 15.00
N GLU A 58 15.77 14.60 14.82
CA GLU A 58 16.76 14.40 15.88
C GLU A 58 16.56 15.32 17.10
N GLU A 59 16.15 16.56 16.89
CA GLU A 59 15.93 17.57 17.92
C GLU A 59 14.53 17.51 18.55
N GLU A 60 13.65 16.67 18.02
CA GLU A 60 12.26 16.60 18.48
C GLU A 60 12.09 15.50 19.52
N ARG A 61 11.14 15.73 20.47
CA ARG A 61 10.79 14.69 21.43
C ARG A 61 10.08 13.53 20.73
N VAL A 62 10.35 12.32 21.19
CA VAL A 62 9.78 11.08 20.62
C VAL A 62 8.24 11.14 20.51
N ILE A 63 7.57 11.51 21.61
CA ILE A 63 6.10 11.57 21.63
C ILE A 63 5.56 12.63 20.65
N ASP A 64 6.24 13.74 20.50
CA ASP A 64 5.86 14.79 19.54
C ASP A 64 5.97 14.30 18.10
N VAL A 65 7.01 13.53 17.79
CA VAL A 65 7.18 12.94 16.46
C VAL A 65 6.00 12.03 16.11
N VAL A 66 5.52 11.23 17.04
CA VAL A 66 4.33 10.39 16.84
C VAL A 66 3.09 11.23 16.53
N ILE A 67 2.87 12.30 17.32
CA ILE A 67 1.72 13.19 17.14
C ILE A 67 1.79 13.95 15.81
N MET A 68 2.99 14.23 15.29
CA MET A 68 3.20 14.80 13.95
C MET A 68 2.56 13.96 12.82
N GLY A 69 2.24 12.71 13.08
CA GLY A 69 1.49 11.86 12.17
C GLY A 69 0.12 12.44 11.81
N ASN A 70 -0.51 13.18 12.73
CA ASN A 70 -1.64 14.05 12.43
C ASN A 70 -1.14 15.49 12.38
N GLU A 71 -0.68 15.93 11.24
CA GLU A 71 -0.04 17.23 11.04
C GLU A 71 -0.94 18.40 11.44
N HIS A 72 -2.22 18.31 11.08
CA HIS A 72 -3.19 19.36 11.44
C HIS A 72 -3.33 19.51 12.97
N LEU A 73 -3.49 18.41 13.68
CA LEU A 73 -3.53 18.41 15.15
C LEU A 73 -2.23 18.97 15.75
N TYR A 74 -1.09 18.52 15.25
CA TYR A 74 0.21 18.99 15.73
C TYR A 74 0.38 20.50 15.56
N ASN A 75 0.01 21.02 14.40
CA ASN A 75 0.08 22.46 14.11
C ASN A 75 -0.83 23.28 15.04
N ILE A 76 -2.02 22.79 15.34
CA ILE A 76 -2.94 23.44 16.31
C ILE A 76 -2.33 23.44 17.70
N MET A 77 -1.74 22.33 18.14
CA MET A 77 -1.05 22.26 19.43
C MET A 77 0.07 23.29 19.52
N LYS A 78 0.89 23.41 18.48
CA LYS A 78 2.01 24.37 18.45
C LYS A 78 1.54 25.81 18.43
N GLU A 79 0.54 26.14 17.64
CA GLU A 79 -0.02 27.50 17.58
C GLU A 79 -0.65 27.87 18.92
N LYS A 80 -1.41 26.99 19.52
CA LYS A 80 -2.04 27.18 20.83
C LYS A 80 -0.99 27.44 21.92
N ASP A 81 0.04 26.62 21.99
CA ASP A 81 1.12 26.78 22.97
C ASP A 81 1.86 28.12 22.77
N ALA A 82 2.13 28.48 21.51
CA ALA A 82 2.78 29.74 21.17
C ALA A 82 1.96 30.95 21.62
N ILE A 83 0.64 30.91 21.45
CA ILE A 83 -0.26 32.00 21.88
C ILE A 83 -0.23 32.12 23.39
N TYR A 84 -0.36 31.05 24.15
CA TYR A 84 -0.33 31.05 25.60
C TYR A 84 1.03 31.48 26.18
N MET A 85 2.10 31.35 25.41
CA MET A 85 3.45 31.78 25.85
C MET A 85 3.74 33.27 25.55
N LYS A 86 2.86 33.96 24.86
CA LYS A 86 3.05 35.40 24.58
C LYS A 86 3.01 36.23 25.85
N PRO A 87 4.00 37.09 26.07
CA PRO A 87 3.97 38.02 27.25
C PRO A 87 2.90 39.08 27.11
N ASP A 88 2.49 39.45 25.89
CA ASP A 88 1.48 40.49 25.57
C ASP A 88 0.21 39.82 24.99
N PHE A 89 -0.43 38.98 25.80
CA PHE A 89 -1.65 38.27 25.41
C PHE A 89 -2.80 39.27 25.19
N SER A 90 -3.23 39.43 23.94
CA SER A 90 -4.30 40.37 23.55
C SER A 90 -5.68 39.72 23.57
N ASP A 91 -6.73 40.54 23.42
CA ASP A 91 -8.10 40.03 23.27
C ASP A 91 -8.26 39.21 22.00
N GLU A 92 -7.58 39.58 20.91
CA GLU A 92 -7.53 38.82 19.66
C GLU A 92 -6.86 37.46 19.88
N ASP A 93 -5.78 37.39 20.65
CA ASP A 93 -5.12 36.15 21.04
C ASP A 93 -6.08 35.26 21.85
N GLY A 94 -6.89 35.81 22.70
CA GLY A 94 -7.93 35.11 23.47
C GLY A 94 -8.99 34.48 22.57
N VAL A 95 -9.45 35.20 21.55
CA VAL A 95 -10.40 34.66 20.55
C VAL A 95 -9.78 33.52 19.75
N ARG A 96 -8.56 33.73 19.27
CA ARG A 96 -7.84 32.68 18.51
C ARG A 96 -7.57 31.42 19.36
N ALA A 97 -7.16 31.61 20.61
CA ALA A 97 -6.95 30.51 21.54
C ALA A 97 -8.23 29.71 21.77
N ALA A 98 -9.38 30.35 21.90
CA ALA A 98 -10.67 29.66 22.06
C ALA A 98 -11.05 28.85 20.81
N GLU A 99 -10.83 29.39 19.61
CA GLU A 99 -11.03 28.66 18.36
C GLU A 99 -10.14 27.45 18.29
N LEU A 100 -8.86 27.57 18.63
CA LEU A 100 -7.90 26.50 18.64
C LEU A 100 -8.24 25.38 19.66
N GLU A 101 -8.73 25.76 20.84
CA GLU A 101 -9.20 24.80 21.84
C GLU A 101 -10.37 23.96 21.31
N GLY A 102 -11.30 24.57 20.59
CA GLY A 102 -12.41 23.85 19.95
C GLY A 102 -11.94 22.88 18.90
N GLU A 103 -11.07 23.30 18.01
CA GLU A 103 -10.47 22.42 16.98
C GLU A 103 -9.62 21.30 17.60
N PHE A 104 -8.84 21.62 18.62
CA PHE A 104 -8.04 20.67 19.38
C PHE A 104 -8.90 19.53 19.96
N ALA A 105 -10.03 19.90 20.59
CA ALA A 105 -10.95 18.93 21.15
C ALA A 105 -11.61 18.05 20.08
N GLU A 106 -12.01 18.64 18.95
CA GLU A 106 -12.62 17.91 17.82
C GLU A 106 -11.65 16.90 17.20
N LEU A 107 -10.37 17.22 17.15
CA LEU A 107 -9.33 16.35 16.60
C LEU A 107 -8.80 15.29 17.59
N GLY A 108 -9.39 15.19 18.78
CA GLY A 108 -8.95 14.24 19.80
C GLY A 108 -7.65 14.66 20.50
N GLY A 109 -7.40 15.96 20.60
CA GLY A 109 -6.15 16.47 21.15
C GLY A 109 -5.91 16.12 22.62
N TRP A 110 -6.96 15.99 23.40
CA TRP A 110 -6.84 15.60 24.82
C TRP A 110 -6.34 14.17 25.01
N GLU A 111 -6.63 13.29 24.09
CA GLU A 111 -6.21 11.89 24.09
C GLU A 111 -4.91 11.63 23.30
N ALA A 112 -4.37 12.64 22.62
CA ALA A 112 -3.26 12.49 21.69
C ALA A 112 -1.99 11.95 22.34
N GLU A 113 -1.57 12.47 23.49
CA GLU A 113 -0.39 11.96 24.20
C GLU A 113 -0.59 10.53 24.68
N SER A 114 -1.75 10.21 25.21
CA SER A 114 -2.08 8.87 25.67
C SER A 114 -2.07 7.87 24.52
N GLU A 115 -2.64 8.22 23.38
CA GLU A 115 -2.65 7.40 22.17
C GLU A 115 -1.22 7.19 21.64
N ALA A 116 -0.44 8.27 21.54
CA ALA A 116 0.94 8.20 21.11
C ALA A 116 1.80 7.32 22.03
N SER A 117 1.64 7.49 23.34
CA SER A 117 2.33 6.68 24.35
C SER A 117 1.94 5.20 24.24
N GLN A 118 0.68 4.90 24.01
CA GLN A 118 0.20 3.53 23.83
C GLN A 118 0.81 2.86 22.60
N LEU A 119 0.88 3.56 21.48
CA LEU A 119 1.54 3.07 20.25
C LEU A 119 3.02 2.76 20.50
N LEU A 120 3.72 3.66 21.17
CA LEU A 120 5.15 3.48 21.50
C LEU A 120 5.36 2.27 22.41
N GLN A 121 4.55 2.10 23.44
CA GLN A 121 4.62 0.95 24.33
C GLN A 121 4.38 -0.37 23.60
N ASN A 122 3.39 -0.40 22.71
CA ASN A 122 3.08 -1.57 21.90
C ASN A 122 4.20 -1.97 20.94
N LEU A 123 5.05 -1.00 20.57
CA LEU A 123 6.25 -1.23 19.77
C LEU A 123 7.51 -1.43 20.64
N ASN A 124 7.34 -1.71 21.92
CA ASN A 124 8.42 -1.96 22.88
C ASN A 124 9.38 -0.77 23.09
N ILE A 125 8.87 0.45 23.00
CA ILE A 125 9.61 1.64 23.39
C ILE A 125 9.15 2.02 24.81
N PRO A 126 10.03 1.91 25.82
CA PRO A 126 9.64 2.15 27.20
C PRO A 126 9.29 3.62 27.46
N GLU A 127 8.42 3.84 28.43
CA GLU A 127 7.88 5.14 28.76
C GLU A 127 8.93 6.21 29.07
N ASN A 128 10.05 5.80 29.65
CA ASN A 128 11.16 6.72 29.97
C ASN A 128 11.82 7.34 28.73
N LEU A 129 11.61 6.78 27.55
CA LEU A 129 12.12 7.34 26.28
C LEU A 129 11.14 8.26 25.58
N HIS A 130 9.87 8.28 25.96
CA HIS A 130 8.82 9.01 25.23
C HIS A 130 9.02 10.54 25.21
N TYR A 131 9.60 11.09 26.26
CA TYR A 131 9.83 12.54 26.39
C TYR A 131 11.27 12.95 26.10
N GLN A 132 12.10 12.01 25.70
CA GLN A 132 13.48 12.28 25.26
C GLN A 132 13.51 12.63 23.77
N ASN A 133 14.61 13.25 23.34
CA ASN A 133 14.79 13.59 21.94
C ASN A 133 15.07 12.33 21.10
N MET A 134 14.68 12.36 19.84
CA MET A 134 14.95 11.27 18.90
C MET A 134 16.43 10.90 18.81
N SER A 135 17.31 11.89 18.92
CA SER A 135 18.78 11.69 18.89
C SER A 135 19.29 10.70 19.94
N GLU A 136 18.59 10.54 21.05
CA GLU A 136 18.95 9.65 22.14
C GLU A 136 18.54 8.20 21.94
N LEU A 137 17.74 7.93 20.90
CA LEU A 137 17.29 6.59 20.58
C LEU A 137 18.28 5.85 19.68
N SER A 138 18.29 4.51 19.77
CA SER A 138 18.95 3.67 18.77
C SER A 138 18.26 3.81 17.40
N ASN A 139 18.97 3.47 16.32
CA ASN A 139 18.39 3.51 14.98
C ASN A 139 17.17 2.57 14.85
N GLY A 140 17.22 1.41 15.50
CA GLY A 140 16.08 0.49 15.53
C GLY A 140 14.86 1.08 16.21
N ASP A 141 15.04 1.81 17.32
CA ASP A 141 13.93 2.48 18.00
C ASP A 141 13.41 3.67 17.19
N LYS A 142 14.27 4.40 16.51
CA LYS A 142 13.85 5.49 15.61
C LYS A 142 12.90 4.98 14.50
N VAL A 143 13.20 3.84 13.92
CA VAL A 143 12.32 3.19 12.91
C VAL A 143 10.95 2.89 13.50
N LYS A 144 10.89 2.37 14.73
CA LYS A 144 9.64 2.11 15.44
C LYS A 144 8.83 3.38 15.72
N VAL A 145 9.49 4.47 16.05
CA VAL A 145 8.84 5.77 16.26
C VAL A 145 8.19 6.27 14.97
N LEU A 146 8.87 6.12 13.83
CA LEU A 146 8.30 6.51 12.54
C LEU A 146 7.10 5.63 12.15
N LEU A 147 7.12 4.35 12.50
CA LEU A 147 5.96 3.48 12.33
C LEU A 147 4.80 3.95 13.21
N ALA A 148 5.06 4.24 14.48
CA ALA A 148 4.03 4.79 15.38
C ALA A 148 3.44 6.10 14.83
N LYS A 149 4.27 6.99 14.30
CA LYS A 149 3.85 8.21 13.61
C LYS A 149 2.90 7.92 12.47
N ALA A 150 3.21 6.94 11.62
CA ALA A 150 2.36 6.58 10.49
C ALA A 150 0.99 6.04 10.94
N LEU A 151 0.96 5.29 12.04
CA LEU A 151 -0.26 4.66 12.57
C LEU A 151 -1.12 5.62 13.42
N PHE A 152 -0.54 6.75 13.87
CA PHE A 152 -1.19 7.66 14.79
C PHE A 152 -2.45 8.30 14.21
N GLY A 153 -3.48 8.43 15.04
CA GLY A 153 -4.67 9.21 14.72
C GLY A 153 -5.63 8.56 13.75
N LYS A 154 -5.57 7.26 13.54
CA LYS A 154 -6.47 6.49 12.66
C LYS A 154 -6.63 7.13 11.28
N PRO A 155 -5.57 7.16 10.45
CA PRO A 155 -5.66 7.72 9.12
C PRO A 155 -6.71 7.01 8.26
N ASP A 156 -7.29 7.70 7.30
CA ASP A 156 -8.26 7.11 6.37
C ASP A 156 -7.60 6.18 5.35
N VAL A 157 -6.39 6.53 4.93
CA VAL A 157 -5.55 5.73 4.06
C VAL A 157 -4.16 5.64 4.64
N LEU A 158 -3.66 4.42 4.80
CA LEU A 158 -2.36 4.13 5.36
C LEU A 158 -1.49 3.43 4.31
N LEU A 159 -0.37 4.05 3.96
CA LEU A 159 0.63 3.50 3.03
C LEU A 159 1.84 3.03 3.81
N LEU A 160 2.14 1.74 3.73
CA LEU A 160 3.26 1.11 4.44
C LEU A 160 4.21 0.45 3.44
N ASP A 161 5.45 0.92 3.39
CA ASP A 161 6.52 0.29 2.61
C ASP A 161 7.49 -0.43 3.55
N GLU A 162 7.52 -1.77 3.44
CA GLU A 162 8.34 -2.65 4.28
C GLU A 162 8.22 -2.36 5.79
N PRO A 163 6.98 -2.37 6.35
CA PRO A 163 6.77 -1.93 7.74
C PRO A 163 7.35 -2.87 8.80
N THR A 164 7.66 -4.11 8.44
CA THR A 164 8.24 -5.09 9.36
C THR A 164 9.76 -5.03 9.47
N ASN A 165 10.42 -4.29 8.56
CA ASN A 165 11.88 -4.17 8.58
C ASN A 165 12.37 -3.52 9.87
N GLY A 166 13.31 -4.17 10.53
CA GLY A 166 13.90 -3.68 11.78
C GLY A 166 13.04 -3.89 13.02
N LEU A 167 11.87 -4.55 12.90
CA LEU A 167 11.01 -4.86 14.04
C LEU A 167 11.36 -6.23 14.65
N ASP A 168 11.27 -6.31 15.97
CA ASP A 168 11.28 -7.58 16.69
C ASP A 168 9.97 -8.35 16.47
N ILE A 169 9.98 -9.65 16.82
CA ILE A 169 8.83 -10.55 16.60
C ILE A 169 7.58 -10.05 17.31
N GLN A 170 7.73 -9.53 18.54
CA GLN A 170 6.59 -9.02 19.30
C GLN A 170 5.96 -7.79 18.64
N SER A 171 6.78 -6.87 18.14
CA SER A 171 6.31 -5.68 17.42
C SER A 171 5.63 -6.04 16.11
N ILE A 172 6.16 -7.01 15.37
CA ILE A 172 5.53 -7.53 14.15
C ILE A 172 4.15 -8.12 14.45
N SER A 173 4.07 -8.96 15.48
CA SER A 173 2.81 -9.59 15.89
C SER A 173 1.76 -8.53 16.29
N TRP A 174 2.16 -7.52 17.03
CA TRP A 174 1.28 -6.42 17.38
C TRP A 174 0.81 -5.64 16.13
N LEU A 175 1.72 -5.35 15.20
CA LEU A 175 1.39 -4.65 13.96
C LEU A 175 0.40 -5.46 13.11
N GLU A 176 0.59 -6.77 13.02
CA GLU A 176 -0.33 -7.66 12.33
C GLU A 176 -1.75 -7.54 12.92
N ASP A 177 -1.88 -7.62 14.23
CA ASP A 177 -3.17 -7.50 14.92
C ASP A 177 -3.77 -6.10 14.72
N PHE A 178 -2.95 -5.06 14.79
CA PHE A 178 -3.37 -3.69 14.54
C PHE A 178 -3.97 -3.53 13.14
N LEU A 179 -3.31 -4.07 12.11
CA LEU A 179 -3.77 -3.97 10.73
C LEU A 179 -5.00 -4.82 10.45
N ILE A 180 -5.13 -5.99 11.09
CA ILE A 180 -6.32 -6.84 10.98
C ILE A 180 -7.55 -6.10 11.52
N ASP A 181 -7.40 -5.38 12.62
CA ASP A 181 -8.48 -4.64 13.27
C ASP A 181 -8.68 -3.23 12.68
N PHE A 182 -7.81 -2.81 11.78
CA PHE A 182 -7.86 -1.47 11.20
C PHE A 182 -9.07 -1.33 10.26
N GLU A 183 -9.91 -0.35 10.53
CA GLU A 183 -11.21 -0.19 9.85
C GLU A 183 -11.14 0.57 8.52
N ASN A 184 -10.03 1.22 8.23
CA ASN A 184 -9.84 2.06 7.04
C ASN A 184 -9.01 1.34 5.97
N THR A 185 -8.53 2.08 4.98
CA THR A 185 -7.79 1.52 3.86
C THR A 185 -6.31 1.40 4.17
N VAL A 186 -5.71 0.24 3.92
CA VAL A 186 -4.27 0.01 4.02
C VAL A 186 -3.73 -0.49 2.69
N ILE A 187 -2.62 0.09 2.25
CA ILE A 187 -1.83 -0.38 1.10
C ILE A 187 -0.43 -0.67 1.62
N VAL A 188 0.01 -1.91 1.50
CA VAL A 188 1.28 -2.35 2.03
C VAL A 188 2.15 -3.02 0.97
N VAL A 189 3.43 -2.68 0.96
CA VAL A 189 4.47 -3.39 0.22
C VAL A 189 5.34 -4.12 1.23
N SER A 190 5.52 -5.43 1.06
CA SER A 190 6.39 -6.24 1.90
C SER A 190 6.91 -7.44 1.15
N HIS A 191 8.14 -7.86 1.47
CA HIS A 191 8.72 -9.13 1.03
C HIS A 191 8.43 -10.27 2.03
N ASP A 192 7.83 -9.95 3.17
CA ASP A 192 7.45 -10.92 4.19
C ASP A 192 6.09 -11.56 3.84
N ARG A 193 6.14 -12.76 3.27
CA ARG A 193 4.94 -13.51 2.84
C ARG A 193 4.02 -13.85 4.00
N HIS A 194 4.60 -14.21 5.15
CA HIS A 194 3.83 -14.52 6.36
C HIS A 194 3.02 -13.30 6.81
N PHE A 195 3.64 -12.13 6.81
CA PHE A 195 2.99 -10.88 7.14
C PHE A 195 1.84 -10.57 6.16
N LEU A 196 2.10 -10.67 4.85
CA LEU A 196 1.08 -10.43 3.82
C LEU A 196 -0.10 -11.40 3.93
N ASN A 197 0.17 -12.68 4.21
CA ASN A 197 -0.89 -13.67 4.42
C ASN A 197 -1.79 -13.33 5.59
N LYS A 198 -1.21 -12.82 6.65
CA LYS A 198 -1.93 -12.54 7.88
C LYS A 198 -2.78 -11.27 7.81
N VAL A 199 -2.30 -10.23 7.15
CA VAL A 199 -2.94 -8.92 7.19
C VAL A 199 -3.74 -8.56 5.95
N CYS A 200 -3.41 -9.11 4.78
CA CYS A 200 -4.06 -8.71 3.53
C CYS A 200 -5.42 -9.37 3.31
N THR A 201 -6.38 -8.57 2.89
CA THR A 201 -7.68 -9.01 2.37
C THR A 201 -7.67 -9.13 0.86
N HIS A 202 -6.80 -8.37 0.21
CA HIS A 202 -6.66 -8.30 -1.24
C HIS A 202 -5.19 -8.23 -1.63
N MET A 203 -4.88 -8.71 -2.82
CA MET A 203 -3.59 -8.52 -3.44
C MET A 203 -3.75 -7.66 -4.70
N ALA A 204 -2.89 -6.67 -4.85
CA ALA A 204 -2.82 -5.81 -6.02
C ALA A 204 -1.53 -6.14 -6.78
N ASP A 205 -1.67 -6.82 -7.91
CA ASP A 205 -0.53 -7.24 -8.74
C ASP A 205 -0.22 -6.17 -9.78
N LEU A 206 0.94 -5.55 -9.63
CA LEU A 206 1.45 -4.52 -10.54
C LEU A 206 2.38 -5.16 -11.55
N ASP A 207 2.00 -5.10 -12.83
CA ASP A 207 2.76 -5.66 -13.94
C ASP A 207 2.80 -4.67 -15.12
N PHE A 208 3.97 -4.12 -15.40
CA PHE A 208 4.24 -3.23 -16.54
C PHE A 208 3.14 -2.18 -16.83
N GLY A 209 2.85 -1.37 -15.80
CA GLY A 209 1.85 -0.30 -15.92
C GLY A 209 0.41 -0.75 -15.81
N LYS A 210 0.16 -2.03 -15.57
CA LYS A 210 -1.16 -2.59 -15.30
C LYS A 210 -1.24 -3.05 -13.86
N ILE A 211 -2.42 -2.92 -13.26
CA ILE A 211 -2.68 -3.41 -11.92
C ILE A 211 -3.93 -4.28 -11.94
N LYS A 212 -3.83 -5.44 -11.30
CA LYS A 212 -4.93 -6.38 -11.18
C LYS A 212 -5.19 -6.68 -9.71
N LEU A 213 -6.44 -6.54 -9.29
CA LEU A 213 -6.88 -6.87 -7.94
C LEU A 213 -7.34 -8.31 -7.84
N TYR A 214 -6.89 -8.98 -6.77
CA TYR A 214 -7.34 -10.31 -6.37
C TYR A 214 -7.92 -10.21 -4.96
N VAL A 215 -9.08 -10.80 -4.75
CA VAL A 215 -9.65 -10.95 -3.41
C VAL A 215 -8.99 -12.13 -2.72
N GLY A 216 -8.46 -11.92 -1.52
CA GLY A 216 -7.81 -12.94 -0.72
C GLY A 216 -6.39 -12.54 -0.32
N ASN A 217 -5.73 -13.39 0.46
CA ASN A 217 -4.37 -13.17 0.92
C ASN A 217 -3.31 -13.58 -0.11
N TYR A 218 -2.03 -13.50 0.29
CA TYR A 218 -0.91 -13.83 -0.59
C TYR A 218 -0.97 -15.28 -1.11
N ASP A 219 -1.24 -16.26 -0.25
CA ASP A 219 -1.28 -17.67 -0.66
C ASP A 219 -2.40 -17.93 -1.65
N PHE A 220 -3.58 -17.36 -1.42
CA PHE A 220 -4.70 -17.46 -2.35
C PHE A 220 -4.38 -16.82 -3.70
N TRP A 221 -3.74 -15.65 -3.70
CA TRP A 221 -3.26 -15.01 -4.92
C TRP A 221 -2.29 -15.90 -5.67
N LYS A 222 -1.29 -16.45 -4.97
CA LYS A 222 -0.26 -17.31 -5.58
C LYS A 222 -0.88 -18.53 -6.23
N GLU A 223 -1.73 -19.25 -5.52
CA GLU A 223 -2.42 -20.43 -6.05
C GLU A 223 -3.31 -20.07 -7.25
N SER A 224 -4.06 -19.00 -7.16
CA SER A 224 -4.95 -18.54 -8.24
C SER A 224 -4.16 -18.12 -9.48
N SER A 225 -3.04 -17.42 -9.31
CA SER A 225 -2.18 -16.99 -10.41
C SER A 225 -1.51 -18.17 -11.09
N GLU A 226 -1.00 -19.14 -10.34
CA GLU A 226 -0.37 -20.35 -10.86
C GLU A 226 -1.39 -21.20 -11.63
N LEU A 227 -2.61 -21.33 -11.09
CA LEU A 227 -3.68 -22.06 -11.78
C LEU A 227 -4.09 -21.37 -13.08
N ALA A 228 -4.26 -20.04 -13.06
CA ALA A 228 -4.59 -19.29 -14.27
C ALA A 228 -3.50 -19.42 -15.34
N ALA A 229 -2.23 -19.34 -14.97
CA ALA A 229 -1.10 -19.55 -15.88
C ALA A 229 -1.09 -20.97 -16.48
N LYS A 230 -1.37 -21.99 -15.66
CA LYS A 230 -1.45 -23.38 -16.11
C LYS A 230 -2.61 -23.58 -17.09
N LEU A 231 -3.79 -23.04 -16.79
CA LEU A 231 -4.95 -23.12 -17.67
C LEU A 231 -4.71 -22.42 -19.01
N LEU A 232 -4.04 -21.28 -19.00
CA LEU A 232 -3.65 -20.56 -20.21
C LEU A 232 -2.65 -21.39 -21.05
N ALA A 233 -1.63 -21.96 -20.41
CA ALA A 233 -0.66 -22.84 -21.08
C ALA A 233 -1.34 -24.07 -21.69
N ASP A 234 -2.24 -24.72 -20.97
CA ASP A 234 -3.00 -25.88 -21.46
C ASP A 234 -3.88 -25.50 -22.67
N ARG A 235 -4.52 -24.34 -22.64
CA ARG A 235 -5.32 -23.81 -23.76
C ARG A 235 -4.44 -23.54 -24.98
N ASN A 236 -3.29 -22.90 -24.79
CA ASN A 236 -2.34 -22.64 -25.86
C ASN A 236 -1.76 -23.94 -26.45
N ALA A 237 -1.44 -24.91 -25.62
CA ALA A 237 -0.98 -26.23 -26.09
C ALA A 237 -2.03 -26.91 -26.96
N LYS A 238 -3.30 -26.88 -26.56
CA LYS A 238 -4.41 -27.43 -27.38
C LYS A 238 -4.58 -26.64 -28.67
N ALA A 239 -4.43 -25.33 -28.65
CA ALA A 239 -4.47 -24.50 -29.86
C ALA A 239 -3.33 -24.84 -30.80
N GLU A 240 -2.11 -25.01 -30.30
CA GLU A 240 -0.94 -25.43 -31.09
C GLU A 240 -1.15 -26.79 -31.74
N GLU A 241 -1.68 -27.76 -30.98
CA GLU A 241 -1.99 -29.07 -31.51
C GLU A 241 -3.03 -29.02 -32.65
N LYS A 242 -4.07 -28.19 -32.44
CA LYS A 242 -5.10 -28.00 -33.48
C LYS A 242 -4.53 -27.32 -34.73
N ILE A 243 -3.67 -26.31 -34.57
CA ILE A 243 -2.99 -25.66 -35.70
C ILE A 243 -2.16 -26.70 -36.47
N LYS A 244 -1.39 -27.51 -35.74
CA LYS A 244 -0.56 -28.60 -36.36
C LYS A 244 -1.42 -29.55 -37.14
N GLN A 245 -2.53 -30.03 -36.59
CA GLN A 245 -3.47 -30.93 -37.26
C GLN A 245 -4.05 -30.30 -38.53
N LEU A 246 -4.41 -29.03 -38.50
CA LEU A 246 -4.92 -28.31 -39.65
C LEU A 246 -3.84 -28.12 -40.72
N GLN A 247 -2.60 -27.83 -40.32
CA GLN A 247 -1.47 -27.71 -41.24
C GLN A 247 -1.20 -29.06 -41.94
N GLU A 248 -1.20 -30.17 -41.19
CA GLU A 248 -1.03 -31.53 -41.74
C GLU A 248 -2.17 -31.85 -42.71
N PHE A 249 -3.41 -31.49 -42.40
CA PHE A 249 -4.53 -31.68 -43.29
C PHE A 249 -4.35 -30.91 -44.60
N VAL A 250 -3.99 -29.63 -44.54
CA VAL A 250 -3.74 -28.76 -45.69
C VAL A 250 -2.61 -29.38 -46.56
N ALA A 251 -1.50 -29.80 -45.96
CA ALA A 251 -0.36 -30.41 -46.64
C ALA A 251 -0.74 -31.72 -47.36
N ARG A 252 -1.56 -32.55 -46.68
CA ARG A 252 -1.99 -33.83 -47.21
C ARG A 252 -2.94 -33.71 -48.41
N PHE A 253 -3.82 -32.74 -48.40
CA PHE A 253 -4.90 -32.61 -49.42
C PHE A 253 -4.67 -31.46 -50.44
N SER A 254 -3.63 -30.62 -50.27
CA SER A 254 -3.37 -29.48 -51.17
C SER A 254 -3.06 -29.90 -52.61
N ALA A 255 -2.45 -31.09 -52.83
CA ALA A 255 -2.13 -31.65 -54.13
C ALA A 255 -3.31 -32.38 -54.79
N ASN A 256 -4.44 -32.61 -54.10
CA ASN A 256 -5.59 -33.30 -54.59
C ASN A 256 -6.71 -32.29 -54.99
N ALA A 257 -6.97 -32.21 -56.29
CA ALA A 257 -7.94 -31.25 -56.86
C ALA A 257 -9.37 -31.40 -56.28
N SER A 258 -9.81 -32.67 -55.95
CA SER A 258 -11.15 -32.88 -55.39
C SER A 258 -11.30 -32.42 -53.94
N LYS A 259 -10.19 -32.25 -53.24
CA LYS A 259 -10.14 -31.83 -51.83
C LYS A 259 -9.57 -30.41 -51.62
N SER A 260 -9.17 -29.73 -52.69
CA SER A 260 -8.55 -28.39 -52.62
C SER A 260 -9.46 -27.35 -51.98
N LYS A 261 -10.80 -27.44 -52.20
CA LYS A 261 -11.79 -26.57 -51.57
C LYS A 261 -11.81 -26.74 -50.04
N GLN A 262 -11.73 -27.97 -49.54
CA GLN A 262 -11.65 -28.27 -48.13
C GLN A 262 -10.32 -27.79 -47.51
N ALA A 263 -9.23 -27.99 -48.22
CA ALA A 263 -7.90 -27.51 -47.80
C ALA A 263 -7.88 -25.96 -47.70
N THR A 264 -8.46 -25.25 -48.64
CA THR A 264 -8.58 -23.78 -48.62
C THR A 264 -9.44 -23.34 -47.47
N SER A 265 -10.56 -24.00 -47.18
CA SER A 265 -11.42 -23.70 -46.03
C SER A 265 -10.71 -23.92 -44.72
N ARG A 266 -9.94 -24.98 -44.59
CA ARG A 266 -9.14 -25.27 -43.38
C ARG A 266 -8.00 -24.30 -43.19
N LYS A 267 -7.40 -23.80 -44.28
CA LYS A 267 -6.37 -22.76 -44.22
C LYS A 267 -6.96 -21.43 -43.68
N LYS A 268 -8.13 -21.05 -44.14
CA LYS A 268 -8.83 -19.89 -43.59
C LYS A 268 -9.17 -20.05 -42.12
N MET A 269 -9.49 -21.25 -41.69
CA MET A 269 -9.77 -21.55 -40.27
C MET A 269 -8.50 -21.44 -39.45
N LEU A 270 -7.36 -21.90 -39.98
CA LEU A 270 -6.04 -21.80 -39.36
C LEU A 270 -5.64 -20.34 -39.12
N ASP A 271 -5.88 -19.44 -40.11
CA ASP A 271 -5.56 -18.02 -40.02
C ASP A 271 -6.37 -17.27 -38.93
N LYS A 272 -7.47 -17.86 -38.47
CA LYS A 272 -8.31 -17.30 -37.40
C LYS A 272 -7.92 -17.75 -35.99
N ILE A 273 -7.03 -18.72 -35.86
CA ILE A 273 -6.58 -19.24 -34.57
C ILE A 273 -5.40 -18.40 -34.13
N GLU A 274 -5.61 -17.61 -33.06
CA GLU A 274 -4.54 -16.85 -32.38
C GLU A 274 -4.12 -17.58 -31.13
N LEU A 275 -2.79 -17.72 -30.96
CA LEU A 275 -2.21 -18.23 -29.72
C LEU A 275 -2.15 -17.10 -28.71
N GLU A 276 -2.66 -17.35 -27.52
CA GLU A 276 -2.48 -16.43 -26.40
C GLU A 276 -1.09 -16.65 -25.80
N GLU A 277 -0.31 -15.57 -25.75
CA GLU A 277 0.98 -15.61 -25.09
C GLU A 277 0.79 -15.73 -23.58
N SER A 278 1.52 -16.62 -22.96
CA SER A 278 1.59 -16.69 -21.51
C SER A 278 2.33 -15.45 -20.99
N VAL A 279 1.69 -14.72 -20.09
CA VAL A 279 2.31 -13.55 -19.47
C VAL A 279 3.39 -14.03 -18.50
N PRO A 280 4.64 -13.62 -18.66
CA PRO A 280 5.68 -13.98 -17.71
C PRO A 280 5.39 -13.38 -16.34
N SER A 281 5.49 -14.20 -15.32
CA SER A 281 5.22 -13.84 -13.91
C SER A 281 6.33 -12.99 -13.29
#